data_e5c5f4d1d621f680989c0d4535354090
#
_entry.id   e5c5f4d1d621f680989c0d4535354090
#
_cell.length_a   1.000
_cell.length_b   1.000
_cell.length_c   1.000
_cell.angle_alpha   90.00
_cell.angle_beta   90.00
_cell.angle_gamma   90.00
#
_symmetry.space_group_name_H-M   'P 1'
#
loop_
_entity.id
_entity.type
_entity.pdbx_description
1 polymer ?
#
loop_
_entity_poly.entity_id
_entity_poly.type
_entity_poly.pdbx_seq_one_letter_code
_entity_poly.pdbx_strand_id
1 'polypeptide(L)'
;MMLKKGIVLIMLGLIFSSCDLIYYGKIAVYENKYRSERARERKEGTKKDGPAAIDVDKYRVGVEEVIKDISKRPINKEVQFEGITLIIPEGTKINSKHGNLVDEKTGYGVFISFSINPHCISKKVNNREYGFFFDKHDVNINKIAKEIMRVNGFKDTCK
;
A
#
# COMPACT_ATOMS: atom_id res chain seq x y z
N MET A 1 -17.51 -49.68 -23.18
CA MET A 1 -17.77 -48.23 -23.29
C MET A 1 -17.29 -47.42 -22.04
N MET A 2 -17.02 -48.07 -20.90
CA MET A 2 -16.53 -47.38 -19.66
C MET A 2 -15.05 -46.96 -19.68
N LEU A 3 -14.19 -47.71 -20.36
CA LEU A 3 -12.73 -47.45 -20.39
C LEU A 3 -12.35 -46.09 -21.04
N LYS A 4 -13.08 -45.68 -22.09
CA LYS A 4 -12.83 -44.40 -22.80
C LYS A 4 -13.16 -43.16 -21.93
N LYS A 5 -14.15 -43.25 -21.04
CA LYS A 5 -14.52 -42.13 -20.13
C LYS A 5 -13.51 -41.89 -19.02
N GLY A 6 -12.86 -42.98 -18.53
CA GLY A 6 -11.80 -42.87 -17.53
C GLY A 6 -10.52 -42.18 -18.04
N ILE A 7 -10.12 -42.48 -19.28
CA ILE A 7 -8.94 -41.89 -19.91
C ILE A 7 -9.12 -40.38 -20.15
N VAL A 8 -10.31 -39.94 -20.56
CA VAL A 8 -10.61 -38.50 -20.76
C VAL A 8 -10.57 -37.72 -19.45
N LEU A 9 -11.05 -38.30 -18.34
CA LEU A 9 -11.00 -37.66 -17.02
C LEU A 9 -9.56 -37.52 -16.49
N ILE A 10 -8.71 -38.52 -16.71
CA ILE A 10 -7.29 -38.47 -16.32
C ILE A 10 -6.54 -37.41 -17.15
N MET A 11 -6.82 -37.33 -18.45
CA MET A 11 -6.20 -36.31 -19.33
C MET A 11 -6.65 -34.87 -18.94
N LEU A 12 -7.90 -34.68 -18.60
CA LEU A 12 -8.39 -33.37 -18.10
C LEU A 12 -7.73 -32.98 -16.77
N GLY A 13 -7.55 -33.91 -15.84
CA GLY A 13 -6.85 -33.67 -14.57
C GLY A 13 -5.39 -33.25 -14.75
N LEU A 14 -4.69 -33.85 -15.73
CA LEU A 14 -3.30 -33.50 -16.05
C LEU A 14 -3.15 -32.11 -16.71
N ILE A 15 -4.16 -31.66 -17.45
CA ILE A 15 -4.14 -30.34 -18.09
C ILE A 15 -4.33 -29.24 -17.04
N PHE A 16 -5.19 -29.42 -16.05
CA PHE A 16 -5.40 -28.44 -14.98
C PHE A 16 -4.20 -28.34 -14.04
N SER A 17 -3.53 -29.45 -13.71
CA SER A 17 -2.33 -29.43 -12.86
C SER A 17 -1.11 -28.83 -13.56
N SER A 18 -1.01 -28.91 -14.89
CA SER A 18 0.09 -28.32 -15.65
C SER A 18 0.01 -26.79 -15.74
N CYS A 19 -1.19 -26.19 -15.76
CA CYS A 19 -1.34 -24.74 -15.77
C CYS A 19 -0.87 -24.10 -14.46
N ASP A 20 -1.16 -24.70 -13.32
CA ASP A 20 -0.70 -24.22 -12.03
C ASP A 20 0.83 -24.32 -11.88
N LEU A 21 1.41 -25.42 -12.32
CA LEU A 21 2.87 -25.62 -12.27
C LEU A 21 3.64 -24.60 -13.13
N ILE A 22 3.11 -24.24 -14.31
CA ILE A 22 3.69 -23.21 -15.19
C ILE A 22 3.55 -21.83 -14.56
N TYR A 23 2.41 -21.54 -13.92
CA TYR A 23 2.18 -20.26 -13.24
C TYR A 23 3.14 -20.06 -12.06
N TYR A 24 3.24 -21.05 -11.15
CA TYR A 24 4.19 -21.00 -10.02
C TYR A 24 5.66 -21.01 -10.48
N GLY A 25 5.99 -21.74 -11.53
CA GLY A 25 7.31 -21.70 -12.13
C GLY A 25 7.70 -20.32 -12.65
N LYS A 26 6.78 -19.61 -13.32
CA LYS A 26 7.03 -18.24 -13.79
C LYS A 26 7.21 -17.26 -12.63
N ILE A 27 6.42 -17.37 -11.56
CA ILE A 27 6.58 -16.53 -10.36
C ILE A 27 7.94 -16.78 -9.70
N ALA A 28 8.36 -18.03 -9.52
CA ALA A 28 9.65 -18.36 -8.92
C ALA A 28 10.84 -17.84 -9.74
N VAL A 29 10.76 -17.91 -11.07
CA VAL A 29 11.78 -17.34 -11.97
C VAL A 29 11.81 -15.82 -11.89
N TYR A 30 10.64 -15.17 -11.83
CA TYR A 30 10.53 -13.71 -11.71
C TYR A 30 11.08 -13.22 -10.36
N GLU A 31 10.74 -13.88 -9.25
CA GLU A 31 11.28 -13.56 -7.94
C GLU A 31 12.80 -13.75 -7.85
N ASN A 32 13.34 -14.84 -8.40
CA ASN A 32 14.78 -15.06 -8.44
C ASN A 32 15.52 -14.02 -9.30
N LYS A 33 14.95 -13.64 -10.44
CA LYS A 33 15.50 -12.58 -11.28
C LYS A 33 15.50 -11.24 -10.52
N TYR A 34 14.39 -10.88 -9.89
CA TYR A 34 14.26 -9.65 -9.12
C TYR A 34 15.20 -9.60 -7.89
N ARG A 35 15.37 -10.74 -7.20
CA ARG A 35 16.35 -10.85 -6.10
C ARG A 35 17.79 -10.72 -6.59
N SER A 36 18.12 -11.30 -7.74
CA SER A 36 19.47 -11.22 -8.31
C SER A 36 19.80 -9.82 -8.84
N GLU A 37 18.82 -9.11 -9.43
CA GLU A 37 18.97 -7.72 -9.85
C GLU A 37 19.17 -6.79 -8.65
N ARG A 38 18.37 -6.91 -7.59
CA ARG A 38 18.59 -6.17 -6.33
C ARG A 38 19.93 -6.47 -5.66
N ALA A 39 20.39 -7.73 -5.72
CA ALA A 39 21.71 -8.10 -5.18
C ALA A 39 22.84 -7.50 -6.01
N ARG A 40 22.68 -7.38 -7.32
CA ARG A 40 23.61 -6.67 -8.22
C ARG A 40 23.62 -5.16 -7.94
N GLU A 41 22.45 -4.54 -7.88
CA GLU A 41 22.30 -3.12 -7.56
C GLU A 41 22.94 -2.75 -6.23
N ARG A 42 22.79 -3.61 -5.19
CA ARG A 42 23.49 -3.44 -3.91
C ARG A 42 25.03 -3.52 -4.05
N LYS A 43 25.55 -4.41 -4.88
CA LYS A 43 26.99 -4.56 -5.11
C LYS A 43 27.56 -3.45 -5.98
N GLU A 44 26.79 -2.95 -6.95
CA GLU A 44 27.20 -1.85 -7.83
C GLU A 44 27.02 -0.47 -7.15
N GLY A 45 25.97 -0.29 -6.32
CA GLY A 45 25.74 0.92 -5.52
C GLY A 45 26.85 1.19 -4.48
N THR A 46 27.60 0.16 -4.06
CA THR A 46 28.77 0.33 -3.19
C THR A 46 30.03 0.79 -3.94
N LYS A 47 29.98 0.94 -5.27
CA LYS A 47 31.15 1.27 -6.11
C LYS A 47 31.07 2.58 -6.88
N LYS A 48 29.97 3.30 -6.85
CA LYS A 48 29.81 4.61 -7.50
C LYS A 48 29.25 5.60 -6.49
N ASP A 49 29.71 6.85 -6.54
CA ASP A 49 29.20 8.02 -5.84
C ASP A 49 27.72 8.30 -6.23
N GLY A 50 26.87 7.35 -5.94
CA GLY A 50 25.41 7.49 -5.97
C GLY A 50 24.93 8.21 -4.71
N PRO A 51 23.72 8.78 -4.71
CA PRO A 51 23.17 9.39 -3.51
C PRO A 51 23.30 8.40 -2.36
N ALA A 52 23.89 8.88 -1.25
CA ALA A 52 24.26 8.08 -0.08
C ALA A 52 23.18 7.03 0.22
N ALA A 53 23.60 5.78 0.32
CA ALA A 53 22.67 4.67 0.60
C ALA A 53 21.81 5.09 1.80
N ILE A 54 20.50 5.20 1.58
CA ILE A 54 19.57 5.57 2.64
C ILE A 54 19.77 4.55 3.75
N ASP A 55 20.23 5.01 4.90
CA ASP A 55 20.33 4.21 6.10
C ASP A 55 18.89 3.80 6.46
N VAL A 56 18.53 2.55 6.12
CA VAL A 56 17.17 2.03 6.24
C VAL A 56 16.70 2.07 7.70
N ASP A 57 17.60 1.83 8.64
CA ASP A 57 17.26 1.85 10.06
C ASP A 57 17.02 3.29 10.54
N LYS A 58 17.84 4.23 10.12
CA LYS A 58 17.63 5.64 10.42
C LYS A 58 16.36 6.19 9.77
N TYR A 59 16.07 5.76 8.53
CA TYR A 59 14.81 6.12 7.86
C TYR A 59 13.60 5.59 8.62
N ARG A 60 13.62 4.31 9.05
CA ARG A 60 12.54 3.69 9.81
C ARG A 60 12.29 4.41 11.13
N VAL A 61 13.34 4.68 11.90
CA VAL A 61 13.24 5.43 13.16
C VAL A 61 12.63 6.82 12.92
N GLY A 62 13.07 7.53 11.88
CA GLY A 62 12.52 8.84 11.52
C GLY A 62 11.03 8.78 11.16
N VAL A 63 10.58 7.76 10.45
CA VAL A 63 9.16 7.54 10.13
C VAL A 63 8.35 7.26 11.39
N GLU A 64 8.83 6.40 12.29
CA GLU A 64 8.16 6.08 13.56
C GLU A 64 8.00 7.34 14.46
N GLU A 65 9.04 8.17 14.55
CA GLU A 65 9.00 9.44 15.29
C GLU A 65 7.96 10.41 14.70
N VAL A 66 7.92 10.53 13.38
CA VAL A 66 6.95 11.38 12.67
C VAL A 66 5.53 10.90 12.89
N ILE A 67 5.26 9.60 12.78
CA ILE A 67 3.94 9.03 13.05
C ILE A 67 3.49 9.32 14.48
N LYS A 68 4.38 9.14 15.46
CA LYS A 68 4.12 9.44 16.86
C LYS A 68 3.84 10.92 17.09
N ASP A 69 4.50 11.80 16.38
CA ASP A 69 4.27 13.24 16.46
C ASP A 69 2.93 13.62 15.81
N ILE A 70 2.66 13.16 14.58
CA ILE A 70 1.36 13.40 13.90
C ILE A 70 0.18 12.88 14.74
N SER A 71 0.34 11.78 15.47
CA SER A 71 -0.73 11.22 16.33
C SER A 71 -1.20 12.14 17.46
N LYS A 72 -0.45 13.20 17.75
CA LYS A 72 -0.75 14.22 18.76
C LYS A 72 -1.27 15.52 18.18
N ARG A 73 -1.16 15.71 16.86
CA ARG A 73 -1.58 16.93 16.18
C ARG A 73 -3.10 16.98 16.00
N PRO A 74 -3.72 18.16 16.04
CA PRO A 74 -5.13 18.30 15.72
C PRO A 74 -5.42 17.92 14.26
N ILE A 75 -6.60 17.34 14.01
CA ILE A 75 -7.08 17.01 12.66
C ILE A 75 -8.08 18.10 12.26
N ASN A 76 -7.56 19.17 11.70
CA ASN A 76 -8.30 20.40 11.38
C ASN A 76 -7.86 21.08 10.06
N LYS A 77 -6.84 20.52 9.38
CA LYS A 77 -6.36 21.10 8.12
C LYS A 77 -7.20 20.63 6.94
N GLU A 78 -7.82 21.58 6.24
CA GLU A 78 -8.53 21.30 5.01
C GLU A 78 -7.59 21.19 3.82
N VAL A 79 -7.77 20.15 2.98
CA VAL A 79 -7.04 19.95 1.73
C VAL A 79 -7.98 19.48 0.62
N GLN A 80 -7.64 19.81 -0.61
CA GLN A 80 -8.35 19.29 -1.79
C GLN A 80 -7.69 17.99 -2.27
N PHE A 81 -8.51 16.97 -2.50
CA PHE A 81 -8.08 15.71 -3.08
C PHE A 81 -9.11 15.21 -4.10
N GLU A 82 -8.72 15.16 -5.38
CA GLU A 82 -9.53 14.61 -6.48
C GLU A 82 -10.98 15.15 -6.53
N GLY A 83 -11.15 16.44 -6.20
CA GLY A 83 -12.45 17.13 -6.26
C GLY A 83 -13.28 17.05 -4.99
N ILE A 84 -12.75 16.53 -3.89
CA ILE A 84 -13.38 16.60 -2.56
C ILE A 84 -12.48 17.33 -1.56
N THR A 85 -13.11 17.94 -0.57
CA THR A 85 -12.42 18.48 0.60
C THR A 85 -12.26 17.40 1.65
N LEU A 86 -11.04 17.25 2.15
CA LEU A 86 -10.69 16.36 3.25
C LEU A 86 -10.08 17.15 4.39
N ILE A 87 -10.35 16.69 5.62
CA ILE A 87 -9.75 17.22 6.84
C ILE A 87 -8.68 16.23 7.30
N ILE A 88 -7.44 16.71 7.41
CA ILE A 88 -6.26 15.91 7.75
C ILE A 88 -5.50 16.52 8.94
N PRO A 89 -4.51 15.82 9.53
CA PRO A 89 -3.68 16.36 10.59
C PRO A 89 -2.93 17.63 10.16
N GLU A 90 -2.82 18.58 11.06
CA GLU A 90 -2.03 19.80 10.86
C GLU A 90 -0.57 19.47 10.52
N GLY A 91 0.06 20.29 9.65
CA GLY A 91 1.43 20.06 9.18
C GLY A 91 1.61 18.84 8.29
N THR A 92 0.51 18.28 7.74
CA THR A 92 0.56 17.20 6.74
C THR A 92 -0.05 17.64 5.41
N LYS A 93 0.25 16.89 4.36
CA LYS A 93 -0.33 17.04 3.03
C LYS A 93 -0.62 15.68 2.39
N ILE A 94 -1.46 15.66 1.38
CA ILE A 94 -1.68 14.48 0.56
C ILE A 94 -0.76 14.56 -0.67
N ASN A 95 0.03 13.52 -0.90
CA ASN A 95 0.83 13.38 -2.12
C ASN A 95 -0.12 13.15 -3.30
N SER A 96 -0.16 14.07 -4.26
CA SER A 96 -1.08 14.02 -5.41
C SER A 96 -0.87 12.79 -6.31
N LYS A 97 0.35 12.25 -6.37
CA LYS A 97 0.66 11.08 -7.21
C LYS A 97 0.21 9.75 -6.60
N HIS A 98 0.31 9.62 -5.28
CA HIS A 98 0.10 8.34 -4.58
C HIS A 98 -1.07 8.36 -3.59
N GLY A 99 -1.65 9.52 -3.33
CA GLY A 99 -2.74 9.69 -2.37
C GLY A 99 -2.34 9.49 -0.91
N ASN A 100 -1.06 9.25 -0.60
CA ASN A 100 -0.61 9.02 0.76
C ASN A 100 -0.40 10.32 1.55
N LEU A 101 -0.63 10.22 2.86
CA LEU A 101 -0.37 11.30 3.80
C LEU A 101 1.15 11.48 3.98
N VAL A 102 1.62 12.71 3.95
CA VAL A 102 3.05 13.07 4.07
C VAL A 102 3.20 14.20 5.08
N ASP A 103 4.18 14.09 5.97
CA ASP A 103 4.57 15.18 6.86
C ASP A 103 5.28 16.30 6.07
N GLU A 104 4.80 17.53 6.20
CA GLU A 104 5.35 18.66 5.41
C GLU A 104 6.77 19.04 5.82
N LYS A 105 7.12 18.85 7.10
CA LYS A 105 8.41 19.24 7.64
C LYS A 105 9.52 18.30 7.23
N THR A 106 9.27 16.99 7.27
CA THR A 106 10.28 15.95 7.05
C THR A 106 10.20 15.33 5.67
N GLY A 107 9.02 15.41 5.01
CA GLY A 107 8.74 14.71 3.76
C GLY A 107 8.46 13.22 3.93
N TYR A 108 8.44 12.68 5.15
CA TYR A 108 8.15 11.27 5.38
C TYR A 108 6.69 10.94 5.12
N GLY A 109 6.46 9.85 4.38
CA GLY A 109 5.13 9.30 4.15
C GLY A 109 4.62 8.50 5.34
N VAL A 110 3.33 8.63 5.62
CA VAL A 110 2.61 7.82 6.61
C VAL A 110 1.79 6.76 5.89
N PHE A 111 1.66 5.56 6.46
CA PHE A 111 0.85 4.47 5.89
C PHE A 111 -0.66 4.72 6.02
N ILE A 112 -1.07 5.89 5.56
CA ILE A 112 -2.46 6.33 5.39
C ILE A 112 -2.57 6.87 3.98
N SER A 113 -3.53 6.38 3.19
CA SER A 113 -3.74 6.82 1.81
C SER A 113 -5.21 6.94 1.43
N PHE A 114 -5.46 7.85 0.49
CA PHE A 114 -6.74 8.10 -0.13
C PHE A 114 -6.70 7.66 -1.60
N SER A 115 -7.82 7.18 -2.11
CA SER A 115 -7.94 6.64 -3.47
C SER A 115 -9.26 7.05 -4.10
N ILE A 116 -9.27 7.23 -5.42
CA ILE A 116 -10.51 7.35 -6.20
C ILE A 116 -11.15 5.99 -6.52
N ASN A 117 -10.51 4.89 -6.10
CA ASN A 117 -11.06 3.55 -6.24
C ASN A 117 -11.74 3.14 -4.93
N PRO A 118 -12.90 2.45 -5.00
CA PRO A 118 -13.59 1.99 -3.81
C PRO A 118 -12.77 0.92 -3.07
N HIS A 119 -12.81 1.02 -1.74
CA HIS A 119 -12.29 0.02 -0.81
C HIS A 119 -13.36 -0.28 0.23
N CYS A 120 -13.13 -1.29 1.08
CA CYS A 120 -14.06 -1.59 2.17
C CYS A 120 -14.18 -0.44 3.20
N ILE A 121 -13.21 0.49 3.22
CA ILE A 121 -13.34 1.78 3.90
C ILE A 121 -13.52 2.84 2.83
N SER A 122 -14.70 3.44 2.77
CA SER A 122 -15.02 4.38 1.69
C SER A 122 -16.01 5.47 2.11
N LYS A 123 -16.07 6.53 1.32
CA LYS A 123 -17.17 7.53 1.34
C LYS A 123 -17.63 7.85 -0.08
N LYS A 124 -18.92 8.12 -0.24
CA LYS A 124 -19.51 8.50 -1.52
C LYS A 124 -19.81 9.99 -1.54
N VAL A 125 -19.33 10.68 -2.57
CA VAL A 125 -19.60 12.11 -2.82
C VAL A 125 -19.90 12.31 -4.30
N ASN A 126 -21.01 12.93 -4.64
CA ASN A 126 -21.39 13.28 -6.03
C ASN A 126 -21.26 12.08 -7.01
N ASN A 127 -21.82 10.92 -6.64
CA ASN A 127 -21.73 9.67 -7.40
C ASN A 127 -20.33 9.06 -7.58
N ARG A 128 -19.29 9.63 -7.00
CA ARG A 128 -17.94 9.01 -6.92
C ARG A 128 -17.73 8.38 -5.55
N GLU A 129 -17.03 7.28 -5.53
CA GLU A 129 -16.64 6.60 -4.31
C GLU A 129 -15.14 6.79 -4.09
N TYR A 130 -14.78 7.20 -2.88
CA TYR A 130 -13.41 7.44 -2.47
C TYR A 130 -13.02 6.42 -1.42
N GLY A 131 -11.93 5.70 -1.67
CA GLY A 131 -11.37 4.72 -0.77
C GLY A 131 -10.41 5.34 0.25
N PHE A 132 -10.32 4.70 1.40
CA PHE A 132 -9.39 5.06 2.46
C PHE A 132 -8.63 3.81 2.93
N PHE A 133 -7.34 3.92 3.10
CA PHE A 133 -6.46 2.80 3.39
C PHE A 133 -5.44 3.17 4.47
N PHE A 134 -5.16 2.26 5.41
CA PHE A 134 -4.16 2.48 6.45
C PHE A 134 -3.67 1.17 7.07
N ASP A 135 -2.50 1.21 7.70
CA ASP A 135 -1.98 0.09 8.49
C ASP A 135 -2.73 -0.01 9.83
N LYS A 136 -3.55 -1.06 9.97
CA LYS A 136 -4.34 -1.33 11.19
C LYS A 136 -3.49 -1.84 12.36
N HIS A 137 -2.28 -2.33 12.10
CA HIS A 137 -1.42 -2.94 13.13
C HIS A 137 -0.61 -1.90 13.91
N ASP A 138 -0.32 -0.74 13.32
CA ASP A 138 0.32 0.36 14.03
C ASP A 138 -0.71 1.13 14.86
N VAL A 139 -0.48 1.22 16.18
CA VAL A 139 -1.41 1.85 17.13
C VAL A 139 -1.59 3.35 16.85
N ASN A 140 -0.52 4.05 16.47
CA ASN A 140 -0.57 5.50 16.20
C ASN A 140 -1.25 5.76 14.85
N ILE A 141 -0.92 4.99 13.81
CA ILE A 141 -1.58 5.08 12.51
C ILE A 141 -3.08 4.79 12.64
N ASN A 142 -3.44 3.74 13.37
CA ASN A 142 -4.84 3.38 13.62
C ASN A 142 -5.60 4.51 14.34
N LYS A 143 -4.98 5.15 15.34
CA LYS A 143 -5.56 6.32 16.03
C LYS A 143 -5.80 7.48 15.06
N ILE A 144 -4.78 7.88 14.29
CA ILE A 144 -4.87 8.96 13.29
C ILE A 144 -5.97 8.63 12.27
N ALA A 145 -5.94 7.42 11.73
CA ALA A 145 -6.86 6.98 10.67
C ALA A 145 -8.32 6.99 11.14
N LYS A 146 -8.61 6.48 12.35
CA LYS A 146 -9.97 6.50 12.91
C LYS A 146 -10.51 7.91 13.06
N GLU A 147 -9.69 8.85 13.47
CA GLU A 147 -10.11 10.23 13.60
C GLU A 147 -10.31 10.90 12.24
N ILE A 148 -9.42 10.67 11.27
CA ILE A 148 -9.61 11.11 9.88
C ILE A 148 -10.92 10.54 9.31
N MET A 149 -11.20 9.25 9.52
CA MET A 149 -12.44 8.61 9.07
C MET A 149 -13.66 9.30 9.68
N ARG A 150 -13.64 9.55 10.99
CA ARG A 150 -14.72 10.17 11.73
C ARG A 150 -15.05 11.58 11.20
N VAL A 151 -14.03 12.43 11.07
CA VAL A 151 -14.25 13.84 10.65
C VAL A 151 -14.61 13.97 9.19
N ASN A 152 -14.18 13.03 8.34
CA ASN A 152 -14.47 13.03 6.90
C ASN A 152 -15.67 12.17 6.49
N GLY A 153 -16.26 11.41 7.41
CA GLY A 153 -17.45 10.58 7.14
C GLY A 153 -17.17 9.33 6.30
N PHE A 154 -15.94 8.74 6.40
CA PHE A 154 -15.67 7.43 5.84
C PHE A 154 -16.36 6.33 6.64
N LYS A 155 -16.89 5.32 5.96
CA LYS A 155 -17.53 4.14 6.55
C LYS A 155 -16.63 2.93 6.38
N ASP A 156 -16.40 2.19 7.47
CA ASP A 156 -15.70 0.91 7.44
C ASP A 156 -16.73 -0.22 7.27
N THR A 157 -16.66 -0.92 6.15
CA THR A 157 -17.46 -2.09 5.82
C THR A 157 -16.59 -3.33 5.64
N CYS A 158 -15.31 -3.27 6.07
CA CYS A 158 -14.39 -4.42 6.03
C CYS A 158 -14.95 -5.55 6.92
N LYS A 159 -14.98 -6.77 6.36
CA LYS A 159 -15.37 -8.00 7.08
C LYS A 159 -14.13 -8.71 7.61
#